data_08c3b83b69fc995e5f86eff4e4fc9dda
#
_entry.id   08c3b83b69fc995e5f86eff4e4fc9dda
#
_cell.length_a   1.000
_cell.length_b   1.000
_cell.length_c   1.000
_cell.angle_alpha   90.00
_cell.angle_beta   90.00
_cell.angle_gamma   90.00
#
_symmetry.space_group_name_H-M   'P 1'
#
loop_
_entity.id
_entity.type
_entity.pdbx_description
1 polymer ?
#
loop_
_entity_poly.entity_id
_entity_poly.type
_entity_poly.pdbx_seq_one_letter_code
_entity_poly.pdbx_strand_id
1 'polypeptide(L)'
;VHLFGHEKIHAPDIHGAHEASTGSSGIISVSLPVEQDAGNMTDGSAIIRIEHISKVFASKTKTVTAVDDVSFEVKRGEIFGLLGANGAGKSTLIRILTTLLSPTSGQAFVNNYDITKDPEKIREIIGVCAQNYTSDSELTAYDNLEFYGKLENVPDSILPDRIWELLKMAGLADRAYMPVGTFSGGMKRKLEIVRAFIHRPLILFLDEPTIGLDPEARREVWQQIALLNKEHTTIILTTHYMDEAEKLCGRIAFVERGRLIALDTLENLRKLIPAGDLIEIGVDHIDPQVESNLLTFPLINAVSVVDHKVMISATNGSQAIPSILAVFEKYQVPIISISIRSPSLEDIFIYLTGKGLDSGNGDGNDAPGPGRRR
;
A
#
# COMPACT_ATOMS: atom_id res chain seq x y z
N VAL A 1 -29.50 -28.74 39.83
CA VAL A 1 -30.90 -28.39 39.52
C VAL A 1 -30.97 -28.08 38.04
N HIS A 2 -31.70 -28.93 37.35
CA HIS A 2 -31.98 -28.92 35.91
C HIS A 2 -32.60 -27.63 35.40
N LEU A 3 -32.31 -27.33 34.15
CA LEU A 3 -33.22 -26.95 33.04
C LEU A 3 -32.56 -25.91 32.12
N PHE A 4 -32.16 -26.35 30.95
CA PHE A 4 -32.46 -25.65 29.69
C PHE A 4 -32.35 -26.66 28.55
N GLY A 5 -33.49 -26.86 27.86
CA GLY A 5 -33.66 -27.83 26.81
C GLY A 5 -32.99 -27.40 25.49
N HIS A 6 -32.46 -28.40 24.80
CA HIS A 6 -32.01 -28.29 23.43
C HIS A 6 -33.21 -28.26 22.48
N GLU A 7 -33.53 -27.15 21.90
CA GLU A 7 -34.34 -27.08 20.67
C GLU A 7 -33.43 -27.14 19.45
N LYS A 8 -33.53 -28.21 18.70
CA LYS A 8 -32.95 -28.39 17.38
C LYS A 8 -33.76 -27.57 16.38
N ILE A 9 -33.17 -26.53 15.82
CA ILE A 9 -33.71 -25.83 14.67
C ILE A 9 -33.36 -26.64 13.42
N HIS A 10 -34.39 -27.17 12.75
CA HIS A 10 -34.34 -27.87 11.49
C HIS A 10 -33.98 -26.88 10.35
N ALA A 11 -33.06 -27.27 9.48
CA ALA A 11 -32.87 -26.64 8.18
C ALA A 11 -34.07 -26.94 7.27
N PRO A 12 -34.53 -26.00 6.45
CA PRO A 12 -35.54 -26.29 5.44
C PRO A 12 -34.89 -26.95 4.20
N ASP A 13 -35.45 -28.11 3.83
CA ASP A 13 -35.23 -28.80 2.57
C ASP A 13 -35.69 -27.94 1.39
N ILE A 14 -34.83 -27.73 0.42
CA ILE A 14 -35.20 -27.17 -0.89
C ILE A 14 -35.05 -28.27 -1.93
N HIS A 15 -36.10 -29.03 -2.18
CA HIS A 15 -36.31 -29.72 -3.45
C HIS A 15 -37.50 -29.10 -4.18
N GLY A 16 -37.25 -28.57 -5.36
CA GLY A 16 -38.26 -28.06 -6.28
C GLY A 16 -37.63 -27.55 -7.55
N ALA A 17 -37.41 -28.44 -8.51
CA ALA A 17 -37.03 -28.10 -9.87
C ALA A 17 -38.14 -27.34 -10.59
N HIS A 18 -37.83 -26.24 -11.25
CA HIS A 18 -38.52 -25.81 -12.47
C HIS A 18 -37.62 -25.04 -13.42
N GLU A 19 -37.89 -25.23 -14.67
CA GLU A 19 -37.13 -25.00 -15.89
C GLU A 19 -36.74 -23.55 -16.22
N ALA A 20 -35.78 -23.49 -17.09
CA ALA A 20 -35.10 -22.32 -17.67
C ALA A 20 -36.05 -21.26 -18.29
N SER A 21 -35.70 -20.00 -18.05
CA SER A 21 -35.86 -18.94 -19.05
C SER A 21 -34.70 -17.96 -18.97
N THR A 22 -34.02 -17.80 -20.09
CA THR A 22 -32.98 -16.83 -20.38
C THR A 22 -33.50 -15.40 -20.24
N GLY A 23 -32.93 -14.61 -19.33
CA GLY A 23 -33.25 -13.20 -19.18
C GLY A 23 -32.13 -12.44 -18.49
N SER A 24 -31.59 -11.45 -19.18
CA SER A 24 -30.53 -10.50 -18.85
C SER A 24 -30.28 -10.23 -17.39
N SER A 25 -29.02 -10.28 -17.00
CA SER A 25 -28.48 -9.84 -15.69
C SER A 25 -28.75 -8.35 -15.46
N GLY A 26 -29.84 -8.03 -14.80
CA GLY A 26 -30.05 -6.73 -14.22
C GLY A 26 -29.38 -6.69 -12.84
N ILE A 27 -28.26 -6.01 -12.72
CA ILE A 27 -27.69 -5.63 -11.43
C ILE A 27 -28.64 -4.61 -10.82
N ILE A 28 -29.38 -5.03 -9.78
CA ILE A 28 -30.19 -4.11 -8.98
C ILE A 28 -29.21 -3.31 -8.11
N SER A 29 -28.82 -2.13 -8.56
CA SER A 29 -28.13 -1.15 -7.75
C SER A 29 -29.13 -0.52 -6.79
N VAL A 30 -29.16 -1.02 -5.55
CA VAL A 30 -29.87 -0.35 -4.45
C VAL A 30 -29.00 0.82 -4.01
N SER A 31 -29.36 2.02 -4.48
CA SER A 31 -28.76 3.27 -4.01
C SER A 31 -29.22 3.50 -2.57
N LEU A 32 -28.28 3.48 -1.62
CA LEU A 32 -28.52 4.08 -0.31
C LEU A 32 -28.75 5.58 -0.48
N PRO A 33 -29.67 6.21 0.26
CA PRO A 33 -29.85 7.66 0.20
C PRO A 33 -28.68 8.35 0.90
N VAL A 34 -27.57 8.53 0.20
CA VAL A 34 -26.63 9.61 0.46
C VAL A 34 -27.09 10.73 -0.44
N GLU A 35 -28.20 11.39 -0.09
CA GLU A 35 -28.48 12.74 -0.53
C GLU A 35 -27.43 13.63 0.13
N GLN A 36 -26.32 13.83 -0.55
CA GLN A 36 -25.42 14.93 -0.26
C GLN A 36 -24.80 15.41 -1.56
N ASP A 37 -24.99 16.68 -1.79
CA ASP A 37 -24.31 17.56 -2.74
C ASP A 37 -23.18 16.89 -3.56
N ALA A 38 -23.57 16.05 -4.52
CA ALA A 38 -22.74 15.68 -5.64
C ALA A 38 -22.66 16.91 -6.58
N GLY A 39 -22.16 18.01 -6.05
CA GLY A 39 -21.69 19.12 -6.85
C GLY A 39 -20.57 18.59 -7.72
N ASN A 40 -20.85 18.48 -8.99
CA ASN A 40 -20.02 18.28 -10.17
C ASN A 40 -18.50 18.19 -9.88
N MET A 41 -18.06 17.12 -9.16
CA MET A 41 -16.64 16.88 -8.89
C MET A 41 -16.09 16.00 -10.00
N THR A 42 -15.35 16.63 -10.89
CA THR A 42 -14.59 15.97 -11.94
C THR A 42 -13.65 14.92 -11.37
N ASP A 43 -13.60 13.75 -12.02
CA ASP A 43 -12.60 12.73 -11.79
C ASP A 43 -11.19 13.37 -11.80
N GLY A 44 -10.46 13.24 -10.69
CA GLY A 44 -9.15 13.90 -10.49
C GLY A 44 -9.09 15.01 -9.43
N SER A 45 -10.23 15.38 -8.78
CA SER A 45 -10.22 16.32 -7.66
C SER A 45 -9.58 15.72 -6.41
N ALA A 46 -8.89 16.55 -5.61
CA ALA A 46 -8.32 16.12 -4.34
C ALA A 46 -9.43 15.74 -3.34
N ILE A 47 -9.39 14.51 -2.83
CA ILE A 47 -10.29 14.04 -1.76
C ILE A 47 -9.66 14.23 -0.38
N ILE A 48 -8.31 14.22 -0.30
CA ILE A 48 -7.56 14.56 0.91
C ILE A 48 -6.60 15.69 0.53
N ARG A 49 -6.54 16.72 1.37
CA ARG A 49 -5.57 17.80 1.28
C ARG A 49 -4.92 18.01 2.63
N ILE A 50 -3.59 18.00 2.65
CA ILE A 50 -2.76 18.15 3.83
C ILE A 50 -1.89 19.39 3.64
N GLU A 51 -1.93 20.31 4.59
CA GLU A 51 -1.24 21.59 4.54
C GLU A 51 -0.41 21.77 5.82
N HIS A 52 0.92 21.66 5.69
CA HIS A 52 1.90 21.93 6.74
C HIS A 52 1.64 21.17 8.05
N ILE A 53 1.17 19.92 7.96
CA ILE A 53 0.90 19.09 9.13
C ILE A 53 2.19 18.74 9.85
N SER A 54 2.20 19.03 11.15
CA SER A 54 3.26 18.58 12.05
C SER A 54 2.67 17.91 13.29
N LYS A 55 3.40 16.92 13.82
CA LYS A 55 3.08 16.26 15.09
C LYS A 55 4.28 16.06 15.94
N VAL A 56 4.27 16.70 17.10
CA VAL A 56 5.31 16.60 18.12
C VAL A 56 4.73 15.91 19.35
N PHE A 57 5.38 14.85 19.80
CA PHE A 57 5.09 14.22 21.08
C PHE A 57 6.11 14.72 22.10
N ALA A 58 5.63 15.41 23.12
CA ALA A 58 6.46 15.88 24.23
C ALA A 58 6.22 15.01 25.46
N SER A 59 7.28 14.47 26.03
CA SER A 59 7.30 13.85 27.36
C SER A 59 8.22 14.64 28.29
N LYS A 60 8.21 14.29 29.57
CA LYS A 60 9.09 14.97 30.57
C LYS A 60 10.58 14.85 30.24
N THR A 61 10.98 13.82 29.50
CA THR A 61 12.40 13.49 29.22
C THR A 61 12.78 13.56 27.75
N LYS A 62 11.80 13.54 26.82
CA LYS A 62 12.09 13.48 25.38
C LYS A 62 10.99 14.14 24.56
N THR A 63 11.40 14.92 23.58
CA THR A 63 10.52 15.46 22.54
C THR A 63 10.82 14.70 21.24
N VAL A 64 9.78 14.19 20.57
CA VAL A 64 9.89 13.45 19.31
C VAL A 64 8.97 14.11 18.28
N THR A 65 9.53 14.60 17.20
CA THR A 65 8.77 15.06 16.03
C THR A 65 8.48 13.84 15.16
N ALA A 66 7.22 13.40 15.16
CA ALA A 66 6.80 12.23 14.41
C ALA A 66 6.33 12.56 12.99
N VAL A 67 5.82 13.78 12.76
CA VAL A 67 5.48 14.36 11.47
C VAL A 67 6.00 15.80 11.47
N ASP A 68 6.68 16.20 10.42
CA ASP A 68 7.40 17.47 10.33
C ASP A 68 7.12 18.15 8.98
N ASP A 69 6.21 19.11 9.01
CA ASP A 69 5.84 19.99 7.88
C ASP A 69 5.44 19.23 6.59
N VAL A 70 4.51 18.27 6.71
CA VAL A 70 4.06 17.44 5.60
C VAL A 70 2.91 18.13 4.87
N SER A 71 3.03 18.26 3.53
CA SER A 71 1.99 18.80 2.65
C SER A 71 1.86 17.95 1.38
N PHE A 72 0.66 17.48 1.07
CA PHE A 72 0.34 16.81 -0.20
C PHE A 72 -1.18 16.65 -0.38
N GLU A 73 -1.57 16.19 -1.56
CA GLU A 73 -2.95 15.87 -1.90
C GLU A 73 -3.10 14.43 -2.37
N VAL A 74 -4.25 13.81 -2.04
CA VAL A 74 -4.68 12.52 -2.58
C VAL A 74 -5.88 12.73 -3.48
N LYS A 75 -5.84 12.16 -4.68
CA LYS A 75 -6.92 12.28 -5.66
C LYS A 75 -8.02 11.24 -5.39
N ARG A 76 -9.24 11.59 -5.77
CA ARG A 76 -10.39 10.66 -5.66
C ARG A 76 -10.17 9.42 -6.51
N GLY A 77 -10.46 8.24 -5.94
CA GLY A 77 -10.40 6.94 -6.63
C GLY A 77 -9.00 6.38 -6.86
N GLU A 78 -7.91 7.07 -6.44
CA GLU A 78 -6.57 6.50 -6.55
C GLU A 78 -6.23 5.55 -5.39
N ILE A 79 -5.28 4.64 -5.63
CA ILE A 79 -4.55 3.95 -4.57
C ILE A 79 -3.27 4.75 -4.32
N PHE A 80 -3.17 5.35 -3.15
CA PHE A 80 -2.06 6.20 -2.74
C PHE A 80 -1.21 5.50 -1.68
N GLY A 81 0.10 5.39 -1.92
CA GLY A 81 1.05 4.73 -1.04
C GLY A 81 1.84 5.71 -0.17
N LEU A 82 1.87 5.48 1.14
CA LEU A 82 2.82 6.10 2.07
C LEU A 82 3.93 5.09 2.35
N LEU A 83 5.09 5.28 1.74
CA LEU A 83 6.22 4.35 1.81
C LEU A 83 7.34 4.92 2.69
N GLY A 84 7.93 4.12 3.54
CA GLY A 84 9.04 4.51 4.39
C GLY A 84 9.36 3.49 5.47
N ALA A 85 10.49 3.64 6.14
CA ALA A 85 10.93 2.76 7.22
C ALA A 85 9.98 2.76 8.42
N ASN A 86 10.13 1.77 9.31
CA ASN A 86 9.42 1.75 10.58
C ASN A 86 9.80 2.99 11.41
N GLY A 87 8.80 3.66 12.00
CA GLY A 87 9.01 4.90 12.73
C GLY A 87 9.15 6.16 11.87
N ALA A 88 9.00 6.08 10.54
CA ALA A 88 9.08 7.24 9.64
C ALA A 88 7.92 8.25 9.82
N GLY A 89 6.86 7.92 10.58
CA GLY A 89 5.72 8.80 10.83
C GLY A 89 4.43 8.40 10.10
N LYS A 90 4.45 7.34 9.25
CA LYS A 90 3.32 6.89 8.43
C LYS A 90 2.03 6.67 9.24
N SER A 91 2.06 5.77 10.25
CA SER A 91 0.89 5.47 11.08
C SER A 91 0.44 6.69 11.92
N THR A 92 1.37 7.60 12.27
CA THR A 92 1.01 8.86 12.93
C THR A 92 0.18 9.74 12.00
N LEU A 93 0.59 9.85 10.74
CA LEU A 93 -0.14 10.61 9.72
C LEU A 93 -1.53 9.99 9.45
N ILE A 94 -1.62 8.66 9.32
CA ILE A 94 -2.91 7.96 9.22
C ILE A 94 -3.82 8.31 10.41
N ARG A 95 -3.32 8.23 11.64
CA ARG A 95 -4.12 8.56 12.84
C ARG A 95 -4.59 10.01 12.87
N ILE A 96 -3.82 10.94 12.29
CA ILE A 96 -4.23 12.33 12.16
C ILE A 96 -5.37 12.45 11.14
N LEU A 97 -5.23 11.86 9.95
CA LEU A 97 -6.23 11.91 8.89
C LEU A 97 -7.53 11.18 9.25
N THR A 98 -7.44 10.13 10.06
CA THR A 98 -8.60 9.39 10.58
C THR A 98 -9.19 10.00 11.86
N THR A 99 -8.77 11.20 12.23
CA THR A 99 -9.24 11.98 13.39
C THR A 99 -9.00 11.32 14.76
N LEU A 100 -8.15 10.28 14.82
CA LEU A 100 -7.77 9.61 16.08
C LEU A 100 -6.69 10.37 16.84
N LEU A 101 -6.02 11.32 16.19
CA LEU A 101 -4.94 12.12 16.78
C LEU A 101 -4.97 13.54 16.21
N SER A 102 -4.99 14.53 17.07
CA SER A 102 -4.89 15.94 16.63
C SER A 102 -3.46 16.29 16.21
N PRO A 103 -3.25 17.04 15.12
CA PRO A 103 -1.94 17.58 14.77
C PRO A 103 -1.47 18.60 15.83
N THR A 104 -0.16 18.86 15.85
CA THR A 104 0.40 19.96 16.66
C THR A 104 0.26 21.29 15.92
N SER A 105 0.41 21.29 14.61
CA SER A 105 0.21 22.45 13.73
C SER A 105 -0.17 21.98 12.31
N GLY A 106 -0.60 22.92 11.49
CA GLY A 106 -1.06 22.68 10.13
C GLY A 106 -2.55 22.34 10.06
N GLN A 107 -3.04 22.07 8.87
CA GLN A 107 -4.44 21.75 8.57
C GLN A 107 -4.52 20.56 7.62
N ALA A 108 -5.60 19.79 7.72
CA ALA A 108 -5.93 18.79 6.72
C ALA A 108 -7.43 18.69 6.52
N PHE A 109 -7.81 18.34 5.30
CA PHE A 109 -9.20 18.22 4.88
C PHE A 109 -9.40 16.84 4.25
N VAL A 110 -10.48 16.17 4.64
CA VAL A 110 -10.91 14.90 4.10
C VAL A 110 -12.31 15.09 3.51
N ASN A 111 -12.45 14.93 2.20
CA ASN A 111 -13.68 15.24 1.46
C ASN A 111 -14.23 16.66 1.80
N ASN A 112 -13.35 17.66 1.88
CA ASN A 112 -13.61 19.05 2.29
C ASN A 112 -13.99 19.24 3.78
N TYR A 113 -14.05 18.22 4.59
CA TYR A 113 -14.24 18.33 6.03
C TYR A 113 -12.90 18.55 6.75
N ASP A 114 -12.84 19.50 7.65
CA ASP A 114 -11.66 19.79 8.48
C ASP A 114 -11.50 18.71 9.55
N ILE A 115 -10.32 18.08 9.62
CA ILE A 115 -10.05 16.96 10.56
C ILE A 115 -10.22 17.34 12.03
N THR A 116 -10.18 18.61 12.37
CA THR A 116 -10.31 19.09 13.75
C THR A 116 -11.71 19.61 14.07
N LYS A 117 -12.45 20.12 13.08
CA LYS A 117 -13.78 20.72 13.25
C LYS A 117 -14.91 19.76 12.96
N ASP A 118 -14.71 18.85 11.99
CA ASP A 118 -15.75 17.94 11.48
C ASP A 118 -15.37 16.45 11.66
N PRO A 119 -14.78 16.01 12.80
CA PRO A 119 -14.26 14.65 12.94
C PRO A 119 -15.35 13.57 12.78
N GLU A 120 -16.58 13.85 13.20
CA GLU A 120 -17.70 12.91 13.11
C GLU A 120 -18.08 12.66 11.65
N LYS A 121 -18.23 13.71 10.83
CA LYS A 121 -18.52 13.58 9.40
C LYS A 121 -17.44 12.82 8.64
N ILE A 122 -16.17 12.99 9.05
CA ILE A 122 -15.06 12.26 8.45
C ILE A 122 -15.17 10.76 8.78
N ARG A 123 -15.48 10.39 10.03
CA ARG A 123 -15.61 9.00 10.44
C ARG A 123 -16.72 8.26 9.72
N GLU A 124 -17.80 8.93 9.35
CA GLU A 124 -18.91 8.34 8.57
C GLU A 124 -18.51 7.95 7.14
N ILE A 125 -17.48 8.59 6.56
CA ILE A 125 -17.09 8.39 5.17
C ILE A 125 -15.76 7.64 5.00
N ILE A 126 -15.11 7.25 6.09
CA ILE A 126 -13.83 6.54 6.05
C ILE A 126 -13.97 5.12 6.64
N GLY A 127 -13.22 4.19 6.07
CA GLY A 127 -12.95 2.88 6.68
C GLY A 127 -11.50 2.79 7.11
N VAL A 128 -11.23 2.10 8.22
CA VAL A 128 -9.86 1.97 8.74
C VAL A 128 -9.56 0.52 9.05
N CYS A 129 -8.55 -0.04 8.38
CA CYS A 129 -7.96 -1.32 8.71
C CYS A 129 -6.63 -1.06 9.42
N ALA A 130 -6.61 -1.22 10.73
CA ALA A 130 -5.41 -1.03 11.54
C ALA A 130 -4.39 -2.15 11.32
N GLN A 131 -3.15 -1.92 11.76
CA GLN A 131 -2.07 -2.91 11.69
C GLN A 131 -2.41 -4.18 12.48
N ASN A 132 -2.96 -4.02 13.68
CA ASN A 132 -3.38 -5.14 14.54
C ASN A 132 -4.78 -5.63 14.16
N TYR A 133 -5.01 -6.92 14.35
CA TYR A 133 -6.33 -7.51 14.20
C TYR A 133 -7.26 -7.00 15.31
N THR A 134 -8.48 -6.66 14.93
CA THR A 134 -9.50 -6.13 15.85
C THR A 134 -10.80 -6.94 15.80
N SER A 135 -10.90 -7.92 14.91
CA SER A 135 -12.00 -8.90 14.90
C SER A 135 -11.95 -9.79 16.14
N ASP A 136 -13.10 -10.08 16.70
CA ASP A 136 -13.24 -11.01 17.82
C ASP A 136 -12.94 -12.44 17.35
N SER A 137 -11.99 -13.10 18.01
CA SER A 137 -11.56 -14.45 17.67
C SER A 137 -12.58 -15.54 18.04
N GLU A 138 -13.48 -15.27 18.98
CA GLU A 138 -14.50 -16.21 19.43
C GLU A 138 -15.75 -16.16 18.55
N LEU A 139 -16.00 -15.03 17.90
CA LEU A 139 -17.09 -14.85 16.95
C LEU A 139 -16.77 -15.46 15.59
N THR A 140 -17.81 -15.81 14.84
CA THR A 140 -17.67 -16.23 13.44
C THR A 140 -17.32 -15.04 12.54
N ALA A 141 -16.89 -15.30 11.30
CA ALA A 141 -16.64 -14.24 10.34
C ALA A 141 -17.93 -13.46 10.03
N TYR A 142 -19.05 -14.15 9.92
CA TYR A 142 -20.36 -13.55 9.71
C TYR A 142 -20.75 -12.64 10.89
N ASP A 143 -20.66 -13.12 12.14
CA ASP A 143 -21.03 -12.36 13.34
C ASP A 143 -20.13 -11.12 13.53
N ASN A 144 -18.82 -11.23 13.22
CA ASN A 144 -17.92 -10.09 13.22
C ASN A 144 -18.40 -9.00 12.23
N LEU A 145 -18.73 -9.37 10.99
CA LEU A 145 -19.22 -8.42 10.00
C LEU A 145 -20.60 -7.86 10.38
N GLU A 146 -21.49 -8.68 10.95
CA GLU A 146 -22.80 -8.22 11.42
C GLU A 146 -22.66 -7.20 12.55
N PHE A 147 -21.81 -7.48 13.54
CA PHE A 147 -21.55 -6.58 14.64
C PHE A 147 -21.02 -5.23 14.16
N TYR A 148 -20.00 -5.25 13.27
CA TYR A 148 -19.44 -4.00 12.74
C TYR A 148 -20.40 -3.29 11.79
N GLY A 149 -21.18 -4.01 10.99
CA GLY A 149 -22.21 -3.40 10.14
C GLY A 149 -23.25 -2.64 10.95
N LYS A 150 -23.68 -3.20 12.08
CA LYS A 150 -24.58 -2.50 13.02
C LYS A 150 -23.91 -1.31 13.70
N LEU A 151 -22.64 -1.43 14.07
CA LEU A 151 -21.87 -0.32 14.66
C LEU A 151 -21.71 0.86 13.68
N GLU A 152 -21.53 0.56 12.38
CA GLU A 152 -21.42 1.55 11.31
C GLU A 152 -22.79 1.97 10.74
N ASN A 153 -23.89 1.65 11.45
CA ASN A 153 -25.25 2.02 11.08
C ASN A 153 -25.70 1.53 9.69
N VAL A 154 -25.18 0.40 9.23
CA VAL A 154 -25.68 -0.24 7.99
C VAL A 154 -27.10 -0.74 8.24
N PRO A 155 -28.10 -0.37 7.41
CA PRO A 155 -29.50 -0.78 7.64
C PRO A 155 -29.67 -2.29 7.68
N ASP A 156 -30.43 -2.79 8.66
CA ASP A 156 -30.69 -4.22 8.85
C ASP A 156 -31.27 -4.90 7.60
N SER A 157 -32.01 -4.15 6.77
CA SER A 157 -32.62 -4.67 5.54
C SER A 157 -31.61 -5.05 4.45
N ILE A 158 -30.42 -4.48 4.47
CA ILE A 158 -29.37 -4.73 3.47
C ILE A 158 -28.14 -5.42 4.06
N LEU A 159 -27.97 -5.40 5.37
CA LEU A 159 -26.80 -5.89 6.05
C LEU A 159 -26.47 -7.37 5.74
N PRO A 160 -27.44 -8.31 5.74
CA PRO A 160 -27.16 -9.71 5.42
C PRO A 160 -26.58 -9.89 4.01
N ASP A 161 -27.16 -9.24 3.01
CA ASP A 161 -26.68 -9.32 1.63
C ASP A 161 -25.29 -8.70 1.49
N ARG A 162 -25.05 -7.58 2.19
CA ARG A 162 -23.75 -6.92 2.23
C ARG A 162 -22.67 -7.79 2.86
N ILE A 163 -22.98 -8.49 3.95
CA ILE A 163 -22.06 -9.44 4.59
C ILE A 163 -21.66 -10.55 3.60
N TRP A 164 -22.63 -11.15 2.91
CA TRP A 164 -22.35 -12.20 1.94
C TRP A 164 -21.55 -11.72 0.74
N GLU A 165 -21.81 -10.52 0.25
CA GLU A 165 -21.02 -9.86 -0.79
C GLU A 165 -19.54 -9.77 -0.37
N LEU A 166 -19.28 -9.26 0.84
CA LEU A 166 -17.95 -9.06 1.38
C LEU A 166 -17.22 -10.37 1.68
N LEU A 167 -17.91 -11.36 2.23
CA LEU A 167 -17.33 -12.68 2.45
C LEU A 167 -16.95 -13.38 1.15
N LYS A 168 -17.75 -13.24 0.09
CA LYS A 168 -17.41 -13.73 -1.26
C LYS A 168 -16.19 -13.00 -1.81
N MET A 169 -16.15 -11.67 -1.71
CA MET A 169 -15.01 -10.85 -2.14
C MET A 169 -13.72 -11.24 -1.43
N ALA A 170 -13.79 -11.55 -0.13
CA ALA A 170 -12.65 -12.00 0.66
C ALA A 170 -12.26 -13.48 0.43
N GLY A 171 -13.07 -14.24 -0.33
CA GLY A 171 -12.89 -15.70 -0.46
C GLY A 171 -13.09 -16.44 0.86
N LEU A 172 -14.00 -15.96 1.71
CA LEU A 172 -14.30 -16.52 3.04
C LEU A 172 -15.74 -17.05 3.17
N ALA A 173 -16.52 -17.09 2.08
CA ALA A 173 -17.91 -17.50 2.10
C ALA A 173 -18.09 -18.91 2.68
N ASP A 174 -17.25 -19.87 2.31
CA ASP A 174 -17.32 -21.27 2.80
C ASP A 174 -16.96 -21.38 4.30
N ARG A 175 -16.43 -20.32 4.88
CA ARG A 175 -15.98 -20.25 6.28
C ARG A 175 -16.75 -19.19 7.08
N ALA A 176 -17.87 -18.70 6.54
CA ALA A 176 -18.69 -17.64 7.13
C ALA A 176 -19.02 -17.88 8.61
N TYR A 177 -19.37 -19.11 8.95
CA TYR A 177 -19.80 -19.53 10.29
C TYR A 177 -18.68 -20.21 11.10
N MET A 178 -17.42 -20.08 10.69
CA MET A 178 -16.29 -20.57 11.46
C MET A 178 -15.74 -19.48 12.38
N PRO A 179 -15.34 -19.79 13.62
CA PRO A 179 -14.71 -18.83 14.52
C PRO A 179 -13.43 -18.25 13.92
N VAL A 180 -13.28 -16.92 13.99
CA VAL A 180 -12.12 -16.20 13.42
C VAL A 180 -10.80 -16.63 14.07
N GLY A 181 -10.83 -17.12 15.31
CA GLY A 181 -9.67 -17.71 15.98
C GLY A 181 -8.99 -18.82 15.20
N THR A 182 -9.75 -19.57 14.37
CA THR A 182 -9.26 -20.69 13.54
C THR A 182 -8.66 -20.27 12.20
N PHE A 183 -8.74 -18.98 11.85
CA PHE A 183 -8.30 -18.47 10.56
C PHE A 183 -6.78 -18.31 10.50
N SER A 184 -6.19 -18.53 9.30
CA SER A 184 -4.80 -18.17 9.03
C SER A 184 -4.62 -16.65 9.10
N GLY A 185 -3.38 -16.17 9.20
CA GLY A 185 -3.06 -14.74 9.19
C GLY A 185 -3.62 -14.02 7.97
N GLY A 186 -3.47 -14.62 6.79
CA GLY A 186 -4.03 -14.07 5.55
C GLY A 186 -5.56 -14.01 5.55
N MET A 187 -6.24 -15.04 6.04
CA MET A 187 -7.69 -15.04 6.19
C MET A 187 -8.19 -13.96 7.16
N LYS A 188 -7.52 -13.79 8.31
CA LYS A 188 -7.81 -12.73 9.28
C LYS A 188 -7.63 -11.36 8.64
N ARG A 189 -6.54 -11.14 7.91
CA ARG A 189 -6.30 -9.86 7.24
C ARG A 189 -7.35 -9.54 6.18
N LYS A 190 -7.73 -10.53 5.37
CA LYS A 190 -8.80 -10.36 4.38
C LYS A 190 -10.14 -9.99 5.03
N LEU A 191 -10.46 -10.59 6.18
CA LEU A 191 -11.65 -10.25 6.96
C LEU A 191 -11.59 -8.81 7.51
N GLU A 192 -10.45 -8.39 8.08
CA GLU A 192 -10.25 -7.02 8.60
C GLU A 192 -10.46 -5.96 7.51
N ILE A 193 -9.96 -6.20 6.30
CA ILE A 193 -10.11 -5.27 5.18
C ILE A 193 -11.58 -5.12 4.77
N VAL A 194 -12.31 -6.24 4.56
CA VAL A 194 -13.72 -6.14 4.18
C VAL A 194 -14.61 -5.63 5.31
N ARG A 195 -14.23 -5.87 6.56
CA ARG A 195 -14.89 -5.29 7.73
C ARG A 195 -14.80 -3.76 7.70
N ALA A 196 -13.61 -3.20 7.44
CA ALA A 196 -13.42 -1.76 7.30
C ALA A 196 -14.18 -1.18 6.09
N PHE A 197 -14.67 -2.02 5.19
CA PHE A 197 -15.40 -1.65 3.98
C PHE A 197 -16.91 -1.92 4.08
N ILE A 198 -17.44 -2.34 5.24
CA ILE A 198 -18.82 -2.79 5.40
C ILE A 198 -19.86 -1.71 5.06
N HIS A 199 -19.62 -0.47 5.43
CA HIS A 199 -20.48 0.70 5.23
C HIS A 199 -20.21 1.47 3.91
N ARG A 200 -19.42 0.89 2.98
CA ARG A 200 -19.03 1.51 1.69
C ARG A 200 -18.39 2.89 1.83
N PRO A 201 -17.27 3.00 2.53
CA PRO A 201 -16.61 4.27 2.76
C PRO A 201 -16.11 4.88 1.45
N LEU A 202 -16.03 6.22 1.38
CA LEU A 202 -15.41 6.93 0.26
C LEU A 202 -13.88 6.76 0.25
N ILE A 203 -13.29 6.57 1.44
CA ILE A 203 -11.85 6.46 1.64
C ILE A 203 -11.57 5.29 2.58
N LEU A 204 -10.67 4.39 2.17
CA LEU A 204 -10.20 3.27 2.96
C LEU A 204 -8.74 3.47 3.34
N PHE A 205 -8.46 3.54 4.64
CA PHE A 205 -7.12 3.58 5.19
C PHE A 205 -6.65 2.18 5.59
N LEU A 206 -5.49 1.76 5.07
CA LEU A 206 -4.88 0.46 5.33
C LEU A 206 -3.49 0.68 5.95
N ASP A 207 -3.34 0.39 7.25
CA ASP A 207 -2.05 0.53 7.93
C ASP A 207 -1.29 -0.80 7.91
N GLU A 208 -0.23 -0.88 7.07
CA GLU A 208 0.62 -2.06 6.87
C GLU A 208 -0.20 -3.34 6.55
N PRO A 209 -1.01 -3.35 5.46
CA PRO A 209 -2.03 -4.40 5.25
C PRO A 209 -1.48 -5.81 5.04
N THR A 210 -0.21 -5.97 4.68
CA THR A 210 0.37 -7.30 4.41
C THR A 210 1.50 -7.68 5.34
N ILE A 211 1.70 -6.93 6.43
CA ILE A 211 2.77 -7.24 7.39
C ILE A 211 2.60 -8.65 7.98
N GLY A 212 3.70 -9.40 8.00
CA GLY A 212 3.73 -10.75 8.58
C GLY A 212 3.01 -11.83 7.79
N LEU A 213 2.53 -11.54 6.58
CA LEU A 213 1.94 -12.52 5.67
C LEU A 213 3.00 -13.19 4.80
N ASP A 214 2.76 -14.47 4.50
CA ASP A 214 3.52 -15.18 3.47
C ASP A 214 3.26 -14.60 2.06
N PRO A 215 4.11 -14.91 1.06
CA PRO A 215 3.99 -14.34 -0.28
C PRO A 215 2.68 -14.66 -1.01
N GLU A 216 2.04 -15.80 -0.74
CA GLU A 216 0.77 -16.19 -1.35
C GLU A 216 -0.38 -15.36 -0.76
N ALA A 217 -0.51 -15.36 0.57
CA ALA A 217 -1.50 -14.55 1.28
C ALA A 217 -1.37 -13.06 0.95
N ARG A 218 -0.13 -12.54 0.79
CA ARG A 218 0.11 -11.16 0.38
C ARG A 218 -0.49 -10.87 -0.98
N ARG A 219 -0.30 -11.74 -1.99
CA ARG A 219 -0.87 -11.57 -3.33
C ARG A 219 -2.40 -11.58 -3.31
N GLU A 220 -3.01 -12.43 -2.50
CA GLU A 220 -4.46 -12.47 -2.34
C GLU A 220 -5.00 -11.16 -1.74
N VAL A 221 -4.32 -10.61 -0.72
CA VAL A 221 -4.68 -9.30 -0.14
C VAL A 221 -4.53 -8.17 -1.17
N TRP A 222 -3.49 -8.17 -1.99
CA TRP A 222 -3.34 -7.20 -3.06
C TRP A 222 -4.48 -7.26 -4.07
N GLN A 223 -4.90 -8.46 -4.46
CA GLN A 223 -6.05 -8.64 -5.37
C GLN A 223 -7.33 -8.08 -4.75
N GLN A 224 -7.54 -8.32 -3.45
CA GLN A 224 -8.69 -7.79 -2.73
C GLN A 224 -8.67 -6.26 -2.68
N ILE A 225 -7.54 -5.64 -2.35
CA ILE A 225 -7.38 -4.17 -2.34
C ILE A 225 -7.69 -3.59 -3.72
N ALA A 226 -7.17 -4.20 -4.78
CA ALA A 226 -7.44 -3.77 -6.15
C ALA A 226 -8.91 -3.89 -6.55
N LEU A 227 -9.64 -4.92 -6.05
CA LEU A 227 -11.07 -5.07 -6.26
C LEU A 227 -11.87 -3.96 -5.56
N LEU A 228 -11.52 -3.62 -4.31
CA LEU A 228 -12.18 -2.54 -3.57
C LEU A 228 -11.99 -1.17 -4.24
N ASN A 229 -10.83 -0.91 -4.82
CA ASN A 229 -10.59 0.34 -5.55
C ASN A 229 -11.45 0.45 -6.82
N LYS A 230 -11.77 -0.67 -7.50
CA LYS A 230 -12.66 -0.66 -8.67
C LYS A 230 -14.08 -0.17 -8.37
N GLU A 231 -14.49 -0.17 -7.11
CA GLU A 231 -15.74 0.43 -6.64
C GLU A 231 -15.64 1.95 -6.43
N HIS A 232 -14.63 2.60 -7.02
CA HIS A 232 -14.33 4.04 -6.90
C HIS A 232 -13.95 4.51 -5.49
N THR A 233 -13.62 3.59 -4.59
CA THR A 233 -13.11 3.92 -3.27
C THR A 233 -11.66 4.39 -3.38
N THR A 234 -11.34 5.53 -2.77
CA THR A 234 -9.96 5.99 -2.63
C THR A 234 -9.27 5.16 -1.55
N ILE A 235 -8.07 4.67 -1.81
CA ILE A 235 -7.34 3.83 -0.85
C ILE A 235 -6.02 4.51 -0.49
N ILE A 236 -5.77 4.69 0.80
CA ILE A 236 -4.48 5.12 1.33
C ILE A 236 -3.88 3.94 2.07
N LEU A 237 -2.74 3.47 1.62
CA LEU A 237 -2.04 2.40 2.30
C LEU A 237 -0.66 2.86 2.79
N THR A 238 -0.29 2.43 4.00
CA THR A 238 1.08 2.52 4.47
C THR A 238 1.79 1.20 4.25
N THR A 239 3.04 1.26 3.88
CA THR A 239 3.88 0.06 3.77
C THR A 239 5.36 0.41 3.90
N HIS A 240 6.15 -0.60 4.23
CA HIS A 240 7.61 -0.58 4.05
C HIS A 240 8.04 -1.57 2.95
N TYR A 241 7.10 -2.31 2.35
CA TYR A 241 7.36 -3.23 1.24
C TYR A 241 7.27 -2.48 -0.10
N MET A 242 8.40 -2.44 -0.83
CA MET A 242 8.50 -1.75 -2.12
C MET A 242 7.64 -2.40 -3.20
N ASP A 243 7.64 -3.73 -3.23
CA ASP A 243 6.87 -4.55 -4.17
C ASP A 243 5.35 -4.33 -4.03
N GLU A 244 4.86 -4.11 -2.80
CA GLU A 244 3.47 -3.75 -2.54
C GLU A 244 3.12 -2.39 -3.13
N ALA A 245 3.96 -1.38 -2.86
CA ALA A 245 3.74 -0.03 -3.37
C ALA A 245 3.82 0.01 -4.91
N GLU A 246 4.80 -0.68 -5.53
CA GLU A 246 4.92 -0.78 -6.99
C GLU A 246 3.72 -1.47 -7.64
N LYS A 247 3.15 -2.47 -6.96
CA LYS A 247 2.05 -3.28 -7.49
C LYS A 247 0.71 -2.60 -7.40
N LEU A 248 0.46 -1.83 -6.35
CA LEU A 248 -0.86 -1.32 -6.01
C LEU A 248 -1.01 0.18 -6.27
N CYS A 249 0.02 0.98 -6.00
CA CYS A 249 -0.14 2.42 -5.90
C CYS A 249 0.01 3.13 -7.24
N GLY A 250 -0.92 4.03 -7.54
CA GLY A 250 -0.81 4.95 -8.67
C GLY A 250 0.20 6.08 -8.41
N ARG A 251 0.24 6.56 -7.15
CA ARG A 251 1.20 7.56 -6.67
C ARG A 251 1.75 7.12 -5.32
N ILE A 252 3.00 7.47 -5.07
CA ILE A 252 3.75 7.05 -3.89
C ILE A 252 4.42 8.26 -3.26
N ALA A 253 4.22 8.43 -1.96
CA ALA A 253 4.89 9.40 -1.12
C ALA A 253 5.95 8.69 -0.27
N PHE A 254 7.22 9.04 -0.46
CA PHE A 254 8.31 8.61 0.41
C PHE A 254 8.34 9.47 1.67
N VAL A 255 8.25 8.82 2.82
CA VAL A 255 8.32 9.48 4.13
C VAL A 255 9.53 8.98 4.91
N GLU A 256 10.37 9.89 5.37
CA GLU A 256 11.51 9.60 6.24
C GLU A 256 11.58 10.61 7.38
N ARG A 257 11.71 10.12 8.62
CA ARG A 257 11.83 10.96 9.84
C ARG A 257 10.76 12.04 9.96
N GLY A 258 9.54 11.68 9.57
CA GLY A 258 8.39 12.58 9.63
C GLY A 258 8.25 13.53 8.46
N ARG A 259 9.15 13.52 7.48
CA ARG A 259 9.15 14.43 6.32
C ARG A 259 8.78 13.72 5.03
N LEU A 260 8.11 14.43 4.17
CA LEU A 260 7.88 14.02 2.78
C LEU A 260 9.17 14.26 1.98
N ILE A 261 9.75 13.18 1.44
CA ILE A 261 11.01 13.25 0.66
C ILE A 261 10.73 13.38 -0.84
N ALA A 262 9.78 12.60 -1.35
CA ALA A 262 9.35 12.66 -2.74
C ALA A 262 7.91 12.14 -2.85
N LEU A 263 7.18 12.62 -3.87
CA LEU A 263 5.83 12.19 -4.17
C LEU A 263 5.59 12.30 -5.66
N ASP A 264 5.33 11.18 -6.31
CA ASP A 264 4.90 11.13 -7.71
C ASP A 264 4.42 9.72 -8.09
N THR A 265 4.09 9.52 -9.37
CA THR A 265 3.92 8.19 -9.96
C THR A 265 5.24 7.42 -9.98
N LEU A 266 5.19 6.09 -9.99
CA LEU A 266 6.40 5.26 -10.07
C LEU A 266 7.28 5.63 -11.28
N GLU A 267 6.66 5.91 -12.42
CA GLU A 267 7.39 6.32 -13.63
C GLU A 267 8.19 7.62 -13.43
N ASN A 268 7.59 8.63 -12.81
CA ASN A 268 8.27 9.90 -12.56
C ASN A 268 9.32 9.78 -11.45
N LEU A 269 9.04 8.99 -10.41
CA LEU A 269 10.02 8.72 -9.35
C LEU A 269 11.28 8.03 -9.91
N ARG A 270 11.15 7.12 -10.87
CA ARG A 270 12.28 6.50 -11.56
C ARG A 270 13.18 7.50 -12.29
N LYS A 271 12.60 8.58 -12.83
CA LYS A 271 13.35 9.64 -13.49
C LYS A 271 14.20 10.49 -12.53
N LEU A 272 13.98 10.40 -11.22
CA LEU A 272 14.82 11.06 -10.21
C LEU A 272 16.22 10.45 -10.12
N ILE A 273 16.37 9.18 -10.51
CA ILE A 273 17.69 8.54 -10.55
C ILE A 273 18.38 8.90 -11.86
N PRO A 274 19.51 9.65 -11.83
CA PRO A 274 20.25 10.01 -13.05
C PRO A 274 20.78 8.80 -13.81
N ALA A 275 20.88 7.66 -13.14
CA ALA A 275 21.45 6.44 -13.69
C ALA A 275 20.60 5.80 -14.81
N GLY A 276 19.29 6.06 -14.89
CA GLY A 276 18.42 5.40 -15.85
C GLY A 276 18.28 3.89 -15.62
N ASP A 277 18.14 3.10 -16.70
CA ASP A 277 18.03 1.65 -16.60
C ASP A 277 19.38 1.00 -16.20
N LEU A 278 19.29 -0.07 -15.42
CA LEU A 278 20.43 -0.87 -15.00
C LEU A 278 20.53 -2.13 -15.87
N ILE A 279 21.66 -2.28 -16.56
CA ILE A 279 21.97 -3.45 -17.39
C ILE A 279 23.09 -4.23 -16.69
N GLU A 280 22.81 -5.48 -16.36
CA GLU A 280 23.77 -6.41 -15.79
C GLU A 280 24.16 -7.43 -16.87
N ILE A 281 25.46 -7.55 -17.14
CA ILE A 281 26.01 -8.50 -18.10
C ILE A 281 26.96 -9.43 -17.36
N GLY A 282 26.63 -10.73 -17.36
CA GLY A 282 27.49 -11.78 -16.86
C GLY A 282 28.53 -12.17 -17.91
N VAL A 283 29.80 -12.25 -17.50
CA VAL A 283 30.95 -12.61 -18.36
C VAL A 283 31.90 -13.57 -17.63
N ASP A 284 32.65 -14.37 -18.35
CA ASP A 284 33.71 -15.21 -17.75
C ASP A 284 34.94 -14.39 -17.38
N HIS A 285 35.32 -13.46 -18.25
CA HIS A 285 36.44 -12.55 -18.06
C HIS A 285 36.11 -11.21 -18.70
N ILE A 286 36.74 -10.15 -18.28
CA ILE A 286 36.55 -8.83 -18.88
C ILE A 286 37.90 -8.26 -19.37
N ASP A 287 37.85 -7.67 -20.57
CA ASP A 287 38.95 -6.83 -21.05
C ASP A 287 38.78 -5.42 -20.47
N PRO A 288 39.82 -4.84 -19.81
CA PRO A 288 39.76 -3.48 -19.25
C PRO A 288 39.34 -2.39 -20.25
N GLN A 289 39.55 -2.62 -21.56
CA GLN A 289 39.15 -1.68 -22.61
C GLN A 289 37.63 -1.64 -22.86
N VAL A 290 36.91 -2.67 -22.44
CA VAL A 290 35.41 -2.73 -22.57
C VAL A 290 34.77 -1.59 -21.76
N GLU A 291 35.19 -1.41 -20.50
CA GLU A 291 34.68 -0.34 -19.64
C GLU A 291 34.91 1.04 -20.26
N SER A 292 36.14 1.32 -20.67
CA SER A 292 36.50 2.60 -21.27
C SER A 292 35.75 2.87 -22.58
N ASN A 293 35.51 1.83 -23.38
CA ASN A 293 34.77 1.97 -24.65
C ASN A 293 33.29 2.18 -24.44
N LEU A 294 32.67 1.49 -23.47
CA LEU A 294 31.26 1.67 -23.12
C LEU A 294 30.97 3.11 -22.69
N LEU A 295 31.84 3.72 -21.90
CA LEU A 295 31.68 5.10 -21.44
C LEU A 295 31.74 6.15 -22.56
N THR A 296 32.14 5.78 -23.80
CA THR A 296 32.10 6.69 -24.96
C THR A 296 30.71 6.88 -25.56
N PHE A 297 29.75 6.04 -25.21
CA PHE A 297 28.40 6.11 -25.77
C PHE A 297 27.51 7.08 -24.96
N PRO A 298 26.79 7.99 -25.64
CA PRO A 298 26.01 9.05 -24.97
C PRO A 298 24.82 8.54 -24.13
N LEU A 299 24.37 7.29 -24.37
CA LEU A 299 23.30 6.68 -23.59
C LEU A 299 23.80 6.00 -22.32
N ILE A 300 25.12 5.82 -22.16
CA ILE A 300 25.73 5.15 -21.00
C ILE A 300 26.22 6.19 -20.01
N ASN A 301 25.70 6.13 -18.79
CA ASN A 301 26.00 7.10 -17.73
C ASN A 301 27.13 6.63 -16.82
N ALA A 302 27.20 5.32 -16.55
CA ALA A 302 28.23 4.72 -15.71
C ALA A 302 28.42 3.25 -16.06
N VAL A 303 29.63 2.75 -15.83
CA VAL A 303 30.00 1.34 -15.93
C VAL A 303 30.77 0.97 -14.68
N SER A 304 30.50 -0.19 -14.11
CA SER A 304 31.29 -0.77 -13.02
C SER A 304 31.44 -2.26 -13.24
N VAL A 305 32.54 -2.79 -12.84
CA VAL A 305 32.88 -4.21 -12.94
C VAL A 305 33.04 -4.77 -11.53
N VAL A 306 32.25 -5.78 -11.21
CA VAL A 306 32.32 -6.48 -9.91
C VAL A 306 32.33 -7.97 -10.20
N ASP A 307 33.41 -8.63 -9.82
CA ASP A 307 33.64 -10.05 -10.08
C ASP A 307 33.50 -10.38 -11.59
N HIS A 308 32.52 -11.23 -11.94
CA HIS A 308 32.22 -11.63 -13.30
C HIS A 308 31.00 -10.91 -13.90
N LYS A 309 30.68 -9.72 -13.40
CA LYS A 309 29.52 -8.93 -13.84
C LYS A 309 29.92 -7.51 -14.23
N VAL A 310 29.43 -7.08 -15.38
CA VAL A 310 29.50 -5.69 -15.83
C VAL A 310 28.15 -5.04 -15.58
N MET A 311 28.16 -4.05 -14.69
CA MET A 311 26.97 -3.25 -14.36
C MET A 311 27.02 -1.95 -15.16
N ILE A 312 26.05 -1.74 -16.01
CA ILE A 312 25.95 -0.56 -16.88
C ILE A 312 24.71 0.21 -16.52
N SER A 313 24.87 1.48 -16.28
CA SER A 313 23.77 2.43 -16.10
C SER A 313 23.56 3.17 -17.43
N ALA A 314 22.35 3.14 -17.98
CA ALA A 314 22.02 3.75 -19.26
C ALA A 314 20.72 4.57 -19.18
N THR A 315 20.67 5.73 -19.84
CA THR A 315 19.49 6.60 -19.89
C THR A 315 18.27 5.86 -20.48
N ASN A 316 18.52 4.94 -21.43
CA ASN A 316 17.51 4.04 -21.99
C ASN A 316 18.21 2.71 -22.29
N GLY A 317 17.95 1.72 -21.43
CA GLY A 317 18.60 0.41 -21.51
C GLY A 317 18.35 -0.32 -22.83
N SER A 318 17.10 -0.31 -23.28
CA SER A 318 16.72 -1.00 -24.52
C SER A 318 17.42 -0.40 -25.75
N GLN A 319 17.61 0.91 -25.81
CA GLN A 319 18.32 1.58 -26.91
C GLN A 319 19.84 1.43 -26.81
N ALA A 320 20.37 1.25 -25.59
CA ALA A 320 21.81 1.08 -25.38
C ALA A 320 22.30 -0.34 -25.75
N ILE A 321 21.46 -1.37 -25.67
CA ILE A 321 21.85 -2.78 -25.91
C ILE A 321 22.62 -2.99 -27.21
N PRO A 322 22.22 -2.50 -28.40
CA PRO A 322 22.96 -2.75 -29.63
C PRO A 322 24.41 -2.25 -29.56
N SER A 323 24.60 -1.05 -28.97
CA SER A 323 25.94 -0.46 -28.78
C SER A 323 26.79 -1.25 -27.79
N ILE A 324 26.17 -1.73 -26.72
CA ILE A 324 26.83 -2.56 -25.72
C ILE A 324 27.30 -3.87 -26.34
N LEU A 325 26.40 -4.59 -27.05
CA LEU A 325 26.75 -5.85 -27.70
C LEU A 325 27.89 -5.71 -28.70
N ALA A 326 27.90 -4.62 -29.49
CA ALA A 326 28.97 -4.34 -30.45
C ALA A 326 30.35 -4.16 -29.76
N VAL A 327 30.38 -3.59 -28.54
CA VAL A 327 31.62 -3.47 -27.77
C VAL A 327 32.09 -4.84 -27.30
N PHE A 328 31.25 -5.68 -26.75
CA PHE A 328 31.60 -7.02 -26.28
C PHE A 328 32.08 -7.92 -27.44
N GLU A 329 31.44 -7.82 -28.61
CA GLU A 329 31.84 -8.53 -29.82
C GLU A 329 33.22 -8.03 -30.30
N LYS A 330 33.45 -6.72 -30.35
CA LYS A 330 34.74 -6.12 -30.76
C LYS A 330 35.91 -6.62 -29.93
N TYR A 331 35.73 -6.78 -28.62
CA TYR A 331 36.75 -7.25 -27.69
C TYR A 331 36.73 -8.77 -27.47
N GLN A 332 35.88 -9.50 -28.22
CA GLN A 332 35.73 -10.95 -28.13
C GLN A 332 35.45 -11.47 -26.72
N VAL A 333 34.71 -10.69 -25.91
CA VAL A 333 34.27 -11.06 -24.55
C VAL A 333 32.92 -11.80 -24.65
N PRO A 334 32.89 -13.10 -24.34
CA PRO A 334 31.64 -13.87 -24.38
C PRO A 334 30.65 -13.40 -23.30
N ILE A 335 29.42 -13.15 -23.71
CA ILE A 335 28.33 -12.79 -22.79
C ILE A 335 27.64 -14.06 -22.34
N ILE A 336 27.56 -14.31 -21.05
CA ILE A 336 26.89 -15.46 -20.45
C ILE A 336 25.40 -15.12 -20.20
N SER A 337 25.14 -13.91 -19.70
CA SER A 337 23.79 -13.46 -19.40
C SER A 337 23.65 -11.96 -19.58
N ILE A 338 22.44 -11.51 -19.92
CA ILE A 338 22.07 -10.09 -19.94
C ILE A 338 20.75 -9.94 -19.20
N SER A 339 20.69 -9.01 -18.28
CA SER A 339 19.45 -8.57 -17.67
C SER A 339 19.34 -7.04 -17.72
N ILE A 340 18.13 -6.55 -18.00
CA ILE A 340 17.80 -5.13 -17.99
C ILE A 340 16.73 -4.94 -16.94
N ARG A 341 16.94 -4.02 -16.03
CA ARG A 341 15.90 -3.60 -15.09
C ARG A 341 15.85 -2.09 -14.97
N SER A 342 14.66 -1.56 -14.91
CA SER A 342 14.48 -0.17 -14.47
C SER A 342 14.74 -0.05 -12.96
N PRO A 343 15.13 1.11 -12.46
CA PRO A 343 15.30 1.33 -11.04
C PRO A 343 14.07 0.93 -10.26
N SER A 344 14.25 0.17 -9.21
CA SER A 344 13.20 -0.19 -8.23
C SER A 344 12.91 0.98 -7.29
N LEU A 345 11.80 0.93 -6.56
CA LEU A 345 11.54 1.90 -5.49
C LEU A 345 12.63 1.87 -4.41
N GLU A 346 13.28 0.72 -4.20
CA GLU A 346 14.41 0.60 -3.27
C GLU A 346 15.63 1.40 -3.74
N ASP A 347 15.98 1.29 -5.03
CA ASP A 347 17.06 2.08 -5.62
C ASP A 347 16.78 3.58 -5.49
N ILE A 348 15.52 4.00 -5.74
CA ILE A 348 15.08 5.39 -5.59
C ILE A 348 15.19 5.84 -4.13
N PHE A 349 14.71 5.03 -3.19
CA PHE A 349 14.76 5.38 -1.78
C PHE A 349 16.19 5.53 -1.27
N ILE A 350 17.09 4.57 -1.64
CA ILE A 350 18.52 4.64 -1.31
C ILE A 350 19.17 5.89 -1.92
N TYR A 351 18.82 6.21 -3.17
CA TYR A 351 19.36 7.41 -3.83
C TYR A 351 18.94 8.69 -3.09
N LEU A 352 17.67 8.80 -2.68
CA LEU A 352 17.13 10.00 -2.04
C LEU A 352 17.58 10.15 -0.58
N THR A 353 17.79 9.04 0.15
CA THR A 353 18.04 9.05 1.60
C THR A 353 19.47 8.67 1.97
N GLY A 354 20.21 8.05 1.06
CA GLY A 354 21.55 7.50 1.29
C GLY A 354 21.54 6.22 2.14
N LYS A 355 20.39 5.62 2.43
CA LYS A 355 20.24 4.44 3.29
C LYS A 355 19.13 3.52 2.79
N GLY A 356 19.30 2.19 2.94
CA GLY A 356 18.22 1.22 2.73
C GLY A 356 17.16 1.29 3.85
N LEU A 357 15.93 0.83 3.55
CA LEU A 357 14.82 0.81 4.53
C LEU A 357 15.12 -0.05 5.77
N ASP A 358 15.92 -1.11 5.62
CA ASP A 358 16.25 -2.04 6.70
C ASP A 358 17.34 -1.53 7.66
N SER A 359 18.01 -0.42 7.35
CA SER A 359 19.08 0.14 8.20
C SER A 359 18.58 0.90 9.44
N GLY A 360 17.27 0.84 9.75
CA GLY A 360 16.61 1.60 10.82
C GLY A 360 16.72 1.05 12.25
N ASN A 361 17.33 -0.13 12.48
CA ASN A 361 17.50 -0.73 13.81
C ASN A 361 18.96 -1.07 14.12
N GLY A 362 19.84 -0.08 14.07
CA GLY A 362 21.19 -0.17 14.59
C GLY A 362 21.44 1.04 15.46
N ASP A 363 21.43 0.84 16.79
CA ASP A 363 21.84 1.82 17.77
C ASP A 363 23.22 2.39 17.44
N GLY A 364 23.34 3.71 17.67
CA GLY A 364 24.60 4.40 17.49
C GLY A 364 25.73 3.79 18.29
N ASN A 365 26.83 3.52 17.62
CA ASN A 365 28.16 3.93 18.05
C ASN A 365 29.20 3.63 16.96
N ASP A 366 30.16 4.58 16.86
CA ASP A 366 31.47 4.45 16.26
C ASP A 366 31.61 4.54 14.73
N ALA A 367 31.57 5.79 14.26
CA ALA A 367 32.47 6.19 13.18
C ALA A 367 33.83 6.58 13.77
N PRO A 368 34.98 5.98 13.39
CA PRO A 368 36.30 6.50 13.76
C PRO A 368 36.58 7.76 12.94
N GLY A 369 36.69 8.88 13.64
CA GLY A 369 37.14 10.14 13.05
C GLY A 369 38.55 10.05 12.44
N PRO A 370 38.85 10.85 11.40
CA PRO A 370 40.17 10.85 10.78
C PRO A 370 41.23 11.38 11.74
N GLY A 371 42.23 10.53 12.00
CA GLY A 371 43.36 10.80 12.90
C GLY A 371 44.08 12.09 12.53
N ARG A 372 44.19 13.02 13.48
CA ARG A 372 45.13 14.11 13.46
C ARG A 372 46.55 13.51 13.59
N ARG A 373 47.35 13.65 12.54
CA ARG A 373 48.80 13.50 12.64
C ARG A 373 49.40 14.70 13.36
N ARG A 374 50.22 14.40 14.34
CA ARG A 374 51.21 15.35 14.86
C ARG A 374 52.36 15.45 13.87
#